data_8da704e185a458abf7214ab2b589cac2
#
_entry.id   8da704e185a458abf7214ab2b589cac2
#
_cell.length_a   1.000
_cell.length_b   1.000
_cell.length_c   1.000
_cell.angle_alpha   90.00
_cell.angle_beta   90.00
_cell.angle_gamma   90.00
#
_symmetry.space_group_name_H-M   'P 1'
#
loop_
_entity.id
_entity.type
_entity.pdbx_description
1 polymer ?
#
loop_
_entity_poly.entity_id
_entity_poly.type
_entity_poly.pdbx_seq_one_letter_code
_entity_poly.pdbx_strand_id
1 'polypeptide(L)'
;MALICLAAAAGSPGVTSTVLGMALCWPRPVLVVEADPTAGSAILAGRFRGLQGHAGLIDLIAAHRSGVLAEALPRVVMSVPDTQVSILTGSRTHAQAPGLARIWEPLLGVLKSIASAGQDVLVDAGQLGVDGSPTPLVAEADLTLLVLRSNLRALASAKSWAEALSADAVPGHEVQTLVIGEGRPYSAADVSRTLGLPVLAGVGWDPRRAEVFADGADKPTTRWGGPTAADRAFEASGYLRSIRAAGEAARKAASSAGEGS
;
A
#
# COMPACT_ATOMS: atom_id res chain seq x y z
N MET A 1 7.77 -13.38 -7.89
CA MET A 1 7.26 -12.04 -7.66
C MET A 1 6.53 -12.02 -6.35
N ALA A 2 6.11 -10.87 -5.84
CA ALA A 2 5.68 -10.79 -4.45
C ALA A 2 4.33 -10.09 -4.28
N LEU A 3 3.59 -10.53 -3.25
CA LEU A 3 2.43 -9.86 -2.68
C LEU A 3 2.88 -9.11 -1.42
N ILE A 4 2.83 -7.78 -1.45
CA ILE A 4 3.27 -6.91 -0.35
C ILE A 4 2.08 -6.10 0.14
N CYS A 5 1.79 -6.17 1.43
CA CYS A 5 0.69 -5.48 2.08
C CYS A 5 1.20 -4.33 2.95
N LEU A 6 0.61 -3.14 2.81
CA LEU A 6 0.89 -1.99 3.66
C LEU A 6 -0.37 -1.64 4.45
N ALA A 7 -0.23 -1.55 5.78
CA ALA A 7 -1.35 -1.25 6.68
C ALA A 7 -0.90 -0.29 7.78
N ALA A 8 -1.84 0.44 8.38
CA ALA A 8 -1.59 1.29 9.53
C ALA A 8 -2.42 0.87 10.74
N ALA A 9 -1.84 0.98 11.93
CA ALA A 9 -2.58 0.75 13.18
C ALA A 9 -3.58 1.87 13.49
N ALA A 10 -3.24 3.10 13.15
CA ALA A 10 -4.07 4.29 13.36
C ALA A 10 -3.51 5.53 12.63
N GLY A 11 -4.35 6.55 12.47
CA GLY A 11 -3.93 7.94 12.26
C GLY A 11 -3.40 8.31 10.89
N SER A 12 -3.81 7.66 9.83
CA SER A 12 -3.47 8.04 8.43
C SER A 12 -1.99 8.44 8.24
N PRO A 13 -1.02 7.56 8.47
CA PRO A 13 0.40 7.90 8.36
C PRO A 13 0.84 8.15 6.91
N GLY A 14 -0.01 7.86 5.92
CA GLY A 14 0.26 8.00 4.49
C GLY A 14 0.44 6.65 3.78
N VAL A 15 -0.35 5.63 4.14
CA VAL A 15 -0.32 4.30 3.48
C VAL A 15 -0.55 4.46 1.98
N THR A 16 -1.67 5.05 1.57
CA THR A 16 -2.04 5.26 0.16
C THR A 16 -0.97 6.01 -0.63
N SER A 17 -0.48 7.14 -0.07
CA SER A 17 0.59 7.93 -0.73
C SER A 17 1.89 7.12 -0.89
N THR A 18 2.19 6.25 0.08
CA THR A 18 3.38 5.40 0.05
C THR A 18 3.22 4.28 -0.97
N VAL A 19 2.09 3.58 -0.97
CA VAL A 19 1.78 2.52 -1.95
C VAL A 19 1.84 3.06 -3.38
N LEU A 20 1.17 4.18 -3.65
CA LEU A 20 1.18 4.80 -4.98
C LEU A 20 2.57 5.33 -5.36
N GLY A 21 3.28 5.94 -4.42
CA GLY A 21 4.65 6.39 -4.64
C GLY A 21 5.59 5.24 -4.98
N MET A 22 5.51 4.13 -4.26
CA MET A 22 6.28 2.92 -4.54
C MET A 22 5.89 2.32 -5.89
N ALA A 23 4.59 2.16 -6.17
CA ALA A 23 4.08 1.60 -7.42
C ALA A 23 4.53 2.38 -8.65
N LEU A 24 4.46 3.72 -8.60
CA LEU A 24 4.89 4.59 -9.70
C LEU A 24 6.41 4.62 -9.90
N CYS A 25 7.18 4.17 -8.92
CA CYS A 25 8.64 3.99 -9.01
C CYS A 25 9.03 2.52 -9.17
N TRP A 26 8.06 1.61 -9.31
CA TRP A 26 8.34 0.17 -9.37
C TRP A 26 9.02 -0.20 -10.68
N PRO A 27 10.06 -1.07 -10.65
CA PRO A 27 10.88 -1.34 -11.84
C PRO A 27 10.27 -2.32 -12.84
N ARG A 28 9.08 -2.87 -12.57
CA ARG A 28 8.41 -3.91 -13.37
C ARG A 28 6.88 -3.82 -13.21
N PRO A 29 6.08 -4.57 -13.99
CA PRO A 29 4.62 -4.54 -13.85
C PRO A 29 4.17 -4.77 -12.42
N VAL A 30 3.27 -3.91 -11.93
CA VAL A 30 2.73 -3.97 -10.58
C VAL A 30 1.24 -3.69 -10.55
N LEU A 31 0.50 -4.49 -9.79
CA LEU A 31 -0.91 -4.28 -9.47
C LEU A 31 -1.02 -3.64 -8.09
N VAL A 32 -1.64 -2.47 -8.02
CA VAL A 32 -2.07 -1.85 -6.76
C VAL A 32 -3.49 -2.30 -6.44
N VAL A 33 -3.72 -2.79 -5.23
CA VAL A 33 -5.04 -3.15 -4.72
C VAL A 33 -5.41 -2.16 -3.61
N GLU A 34 -6.41 -1.32 -3.86
CA GLU A 34 -6.95 -0.42 -2.85
C GLU A 34 -7.96 -1.18 -1.99
N ALA A 35 -7.49 -1.73 -0.89
CA ALA A 35 -8.26 -2.59 0.02
C ALA A 35 -8.70 -1.88 1.30
N ASP A 36 -8.51 -0.56 1.41
CA ASP A 36 -8.95 0.25 2.54
C ASP A 36 -10.48 0.25 2.63
N PRO A 37 -11.07 -0.28 3.72
CA PRO A 37 -12.52 -0.34 3.88
C PRO A 37 -13.14 1.00 4.31
N THR A 38 -12.36 2.00 4.69
CA THR A 38 -12.88 3.27 5.25
C THR A 38 -13.64 4.09 4.24
N ALA A 39 -13.57 3.73 2.97
CA ALA A 39 -14.40 4.19 1.87
C ALA A 39 -13.95 5.44 1.12
N GLY A 40 -14.53 5.52 -0.09
CA GLY A 40 -14.42 6.71 -0.93
C GLY A 40 -13.33 6.62 -1.98
N SER A 41 -12.71 5.47 -2.18
CA SER A 41 -11.56 5.28 -3.07
C SER A 41 -10.66 6.53 -3.14
N ALA A 42 -9.73 6.67 -2.21
CA ALA A 42 -8.82 7.81 -2.15
C ALA A 42 -8.06 7.99 -3.48
N ILE A 43 -7.78 6.87 -4.15
CA ILE A 43 -7.11 6.86 -5.45
C ILE A 43 -7.99 7.47 -6.54
N LEU A 44 -9.27 7.09 -6.63
CA LEU A 44 -10.20 7.68 -7.61
C LEU A 44 -10.48 9.15 -7.30
N ALA A 45 -10.69 9.49 -6.05
CA ALA A 45 -10.98 10.86 -5.62
C ALA A 45 -9.81 11.80 -5.90
N GLY A 46 -8.59 11.40 -5.52
CA GLY A 46 -7.38 12.20 -5.66
C GLY A 46 -6.76 12.07 -7.06
N ARG A 47 -5.99 11.01 -7.27
CA ARG A 47 -5.18 10.86 -8.49
C ARG A 47 -5.99 10.86 -9.79
N PHE A 48 -7.18 10.27 -9.80
CA PHE A 48 -8.06 10.25 -10.96
C PHE A 48 -9.13 11.33 -10.93
N ARG A 49 -8.98 12.36 -10.07
CA ARG A 49 -9.81 13.56 -10.00
C ARG A 49 -11.33 13.28 -9.95
N GLY A 50 -11.70 12.27 -9.17
CA GLY A 50 -13.11 11.91 -8.97
C GLY A 50 -13.73 11.15 -10.13
N LEU A 51 -12.95 10.37 -10.88
CA LEU A 51 -13.45 9.53 -11.97
C LEU A 51 -14.66 8.69 -11.51
N GLN A 52 -15.77 8.83 -12.21
CA GLN A 52 -17.04 8.17 -11.91
C GLN A 52 -17.24 6.93 -12.81
N GLY A 53 -18.07 5.99 -12.32
CA GLY A 53 -18.55 4.87 -13.15
C GLY A 53 -17.54 3.77 -13.45
N HIS A 54 -16.34 3.83 -12.91
CA HIS A 54 -15.35 2.77 -13.11
C HIS A 54 -15.67 1.53 -12.26
N ALA A 55 -15.51 0.34 -12.85
CA ALA A 55 -15.59 -0.92 -12.12
C ALA A 55 -14.39 -1.09 -11.16
N GLY A 56 -14.56 -1.81 -10.07
CA GLY A 56 -13.53 -2.03 -9.07
C GLY A 56 -13.81 -3.22 -8.17
N LEU A 57 -13.27 -3.19 -6.98
CA LEU A 57 -13.34 -4.28 -6.02
C LEU A 57 -14.77 -4.76 -5.72
N ILE A 58 -15.74 -3.85 -5.71
CA ILE A 58 -17.16 -4.18 -5.45
C ILE A 58 -17.74 -5.07 -6.55
N ASP A 59 -17.34 -4.87 -7.79
CA ASP A 59 -17.83 -5.65 -8.93
C ASP A 59 -17.33 -7.11 -8.86
N LEU A 60 -16.20 -7.34 -8.19
CA LEU A 60 -15.65 -8.67 -7.96
C LEU A 60 -16.48 -9.51 -6.99
N ILE A 61 -17.32 -8.89 -6.13
CA ILE A 61 -18.21 -9.63 -5.23
C ILE A 61 -19.22 -10.45 -6.03
N ALA A 62 -19.78 -9.87 -7.10
CA ALA A 62 -20.72 -10.58 -7.98
C ALA A 62 -19.99 -11.69 -8.77
N ALA A 63 -18.81 -11.39 -9.29
CA ALA A 63 -17.97 -12.36 -10.01
C ALA A 63 -17.57 -13.56 -9.12
N HIS A 64 -17.22 -13.30 -7.86
CA HIS A 64 -16.93 -14.36 -6.89
C HIS A 64 -18.15 -15.29 -6.70
N ARG A 65 -19.34 -14.73 -6.49
CA ARG A 65 -20.59 -15.54 -6.35
C ARG A 65 -20.88 -16.39 -7.57
N SER A 66 -20.46 -15.95 -8.75
CA SER A 66 -20.62 -16.67 -10.01
C SER A 66 -19.45 -17.63 -10.32
N GLY A 67 -18.43 -17.70 -9.46
CA GLY A 67 -17.27 -18.57 -9.63
C GLY A 67 -16.25 -18.12 -10.71
N VAL A 68 -16.32 -16.86 -11.15
CA VAL A 68 -15.49 -16.30 -12.23
C VAL A 68 -14.61 -15.13 -11.77
N LEU A 69 -14.13 -15.19 -10.51
CA LEU A 69 -13.36 -14.10 -9.90
C LEU A 69 -12.07 -13.80 -10.66
N ALA A 70 -11.31 -14.82 -11.03
CA ALA A 70 -10.03 -14.68 -11.70
C ALA A 70 -10.17 -14.06 -13.10
N GLU A 71 -11.21 -14.48 -13.85
CA GLU A 71 -11.49 -13.97 -15.21
C GLU A 71 -12.07 -12.55 -15.17
N ALA A 72 -12.73 -12.17 -14.09
CA ALA A 72 -13.31 -10.84 -13.92
C ALA A 72 -12.28 -9.79 -13.54
N LEU A 73 -11.25 -10.15 -12.77
CA LEU A 73 -10.26 -9.21 -12.25
C LEU A 73 -9.62 -8.34 -13.34
N PRO A 74 -9.11 -8.87 -14.48
CA PRO A 74 -8.52 -8.03 -15.52
C PRO A 74 -9.48 -7.00 -16.15
N ARG A 75 -10.80 -7.23 -16.03
CA ARG A 75 -11.84 -6.35 -16.61
C ARG A 75 -12.16 -5.15 -15.74
N VAL A 76 -11.83 -5.22 -14.44
CA VAL A 76 -12.12 -4.18 -13.46
C VAL A 76 -10.88 -3.40 -13.02
N VAL A 77 -9.71 -3.81 -13.50
CA VAL A 77 -8.44 -3.15 -13.23
C VAL A 77 -8.23 -1.98 -14.18
N MET A 78 -7.77 -0.85 -13.66
CA MET A 78 -7.39 0.34 -14.42
C MET A 78 -5.89 0.35 -14.69
N SER A 79 -5.47 0.65 -15.90
CA SER A 79 -4.08 0.97 -16.21
C SER A 79 -3.79 2.44 -15.97
N VAL A 80 -2.65 2.75 -15.36
CA VAL A 80 -2.16 4.12 -15.26
C VAL A 80 -1.39 4.47 -16.53
N PRO A 81 -1.81 5.48 -17.31
CA PRO A 81 -1.16 5.85 -18.56
C PRO A 81 0.36 6.06 -18.39
N ASP A 82 1.13 5.68 -19.41
CA ASP A 82 2.59 5.85 -19.49
C ASP A 82 3.38 5.16 -18.34
N THR A 83 2.78 4.16 -17.70
CA THR A 83 3.41 3.38 -16.63
C THR A 83 3.15 1.88 -16.76
N GLN A 84 3.81 1.09 -15.92
CA GLN A 84 3.54 -0.36 -15.78
C GLN A 84 2.65 -0.64 -14.56
N VAL A 85 1.89 0.35 -14.10
CA VAL A 85 1.02 0.26 -12.93
C VAL A 85 -0.41 0.00 -13.35
N SER A 86 -1.01 -1.01 -12.74
CA SER A 86 -2.44 -1.27 -12.81
C SER A 86 -3.05 -1.09 -11.42
N ILE A 87 -4.32 -0.67 -11.34
CA ILE A 87 -4.98 -0.39 -10.07
C ILE A 87 -6.34 -1.08 -10.02
N LEU A 88 -6.57 -1.85 -8.97
CA LEU A 88 -7.88 -2.32 -8.56
C LEU A 88 -8.41 -1.34 -7.50
N THR A 89 -9.40 -0.55 -7.88
CA THR A 89 -9.96 0.50 -7.02
C THR A 89 -10.86 -0.05 -5.93
N GLY A 90 -10.86 0.59 -4.76
CA GLY A 90 -11.56 0.16 -3.55
C GLY A 90 -13.06 0.41 -3.53
N SER A 91 -13.62 0.38 -2.32
CA SER A 91 -15.02 0.66 -2.07
C SER A 91 -15.33 2.16 -2.28
N ARG A 92 -16.53 2.45 -2.83
CA ARG A 92 -16.99 3.83 -3.06
C ARG A 92 -17.71 4.42 -1.86
N THR A 93 -18.29 3.56 -1.03
CA THR A 93 -19.06 3.98 0.15
C THR A 93 -18.77 3.04 1.32
N HIS A 94 -18.79 3.57 2.53
CA HIS A 94 -18.60 2.79 3.77
C HIS A 94 -19.61 1.64 3.92
N ALA A 95 -20.83 1.80 3.38
CA ALA A 95 -21.85 0.76 3.40
C ALA A 95 -21.46 -0.50 2.61
N GLN A 96 -20.47 -0.42 1.72
CA GLN A 96 -19.97 -1.56 0.94
C GLN A 96 -18.92 -2.38 1.70
N ALA A 97 -18.24 -1.79 2.68
CA ALA A 97 -17.15 -2.43 3.42
C ALA A 97 -17.49 -3.80 4.03
N PRO A 98 -18.67 -4.01 4.70
CA PRO A 98 -19.01 -5.33 5.23
C PRO A 98 -19.14 -6.41 4.15
N GLY A 99 -19.52 -6.03 2.92
CA GLY A 99 -19.59 -6.95 1.77
C GLY A 99 -18.22 -7.44 1.31
N LEU A 100 -17.18 -6.64 1.51
CA LEU A 100 -15.81 -6.96 1.12
C LEU A 100 -15.17 -8.04 2.01
N ALA A 101 -15.57 -8.16 3.26
CA ALA A 101 -15.02 -9.16 4.18
C ALA A 101 -15.02 -10.58 3.61
N ARG A 102 -16.00 -10.90 2.74
CA ARG A 102 -16.17 -12.24 2.14
C ARG A 102 -15.34 -12.48 0.90
N ILE A 103 -14.76 -11.44 0.30
CA ILE A 103 -13.99 -11.59 -0.94
C ILE A 103 -12.49 -11.69 -0.67
N TRP A 104 -12.01 -11.27 0.49
CA TRP A 104 -10.58 -11.17 0.74
C TRP A 104 -9.86 -12.52 0.63
N GLU A 105 -10.42 -13.58 1.20
CA GLU A 105 -9.85 -14.93 1.14
C GLU A 105 -9.77 -15.46 -0.31
N PRO A 106 -10.87 -15.49 -1.10
CA PRO A 106 -10.77 -15.92 -2.49
C PRO A 106 -9.91 -14.97 -3.36
N LEU A 107 -9.90 -13.67 -3.08
CA LEU A 107 -9.08 -12.72 -3.81
C LEU A 107 -7.58 -12.93 -3.51
N LEU A 108 -7.22 -13.27 -2.27
CA LEU A 108 -5.85 -13.61 -1.90
C LEU A 108 -5.27 -14.70 -2.82
N GLY A 109 -6.03 -15.79 -3.05
CA GLY A 109 -5.62 -16.86 -3.95
C GLY A 109 -5.35 -16.37 -5.37
N VAL A 110 -6.20 -15.49 -5.89
CA VAL A 110 -6.03 -14.89 -7.23
C VAL A 110 -4.79 -13.98 -7.26
N LEU A 111 -4.60 -13.14 -6.23
CA LEU A 111 -3.44 -12.23 -6.16
C LEU A 111 -2.11 -12.99 -6.02
N LYS A 112 -2.07 -14.07 -5.25
CA LYS A 112 -0.90 -14.97 -5.17
C LYS A 112 -0.59 -15.62 -6.54
N SER A 113 -1.62 -15.98 -7.30
CA SER A 113 -1.46 -16.51 -8.66
C SER A 113 -0.88 -15.46 -9.62
N ILE A 114 -1.33 -14.21 -9.53
CA ILE A 114 -0.78 -13.07 -10.30
C ILE A 114 0.70 -12.85 -9.94
N ALA A 115 1.03 -12.87 -8.65
CA ALA A 115 2.41 -12.76 -8.20
C ALA A 115 3.27 -13.88 -8.77
N SER A 116 2.80 -15.13 -8.72
CA SER A 116 3.50 -16.28 -9.31
C SER A 116 3.66 -16.19 -10.82
N ALA A 117 2.70 -15.54 -11.52
CA ALA A 117 2.75 -15.33 -12.97
C ALA A 117 3.69 -14.18 -13.42
N GLY A 118 4.31 -13.47 -12.49
CA GLY A 118 5.36 -12.49 -12.82
C GLY A 118 4.95 -11.01 -12.70
N GLN A 119 3.85 -10.70 -12.03
CA GLN A 119 3.44 -9.33 -11.70
C GLN A 119 3.43 -9.14 -10.19
N ASP A 120 4.12 -8.13 -9.67
CA ASP A 120 4.06 -7.82 -8.25
C ASP A 120 2.69 -7.22 -7.86
N VAL A 121 2.31 -7.43 -6.61
CA VAL A 121 1.07 -6.89 -6.05
C VAL A 121 1.40 -6.05 -4.82
N LEU A 122 0.95 -4.80 -4.80
CA LEU A 122 1.00 -3.91 -3.64
C LEU A 122 -0.41 -3.67 -3.13
N VAL A 123 -0.66 -3.99 -1.87
CA VAL A 123 -1.97 -3.82 -1.23
C VAL A 123 -1.94 -2.61 -0.30
N ASP A 124 -2.82 -1.64 -0.55
CA ASP A 124 -3.18 -0.60 0.41
C ASP A 124 -4.30 -1.13 1.30
N ALA A 125 -3.94 -1.66 2.46
CA ALA A 125 -4.91 -2.21 3.40
C ALA A 125 -5.54 -1.13 4.33
N GLY A 126 -5.14 0.13 4.18
CA GLY A 126 -5.65 1.23 4.98
C GLY A 126 -5.37 1.06 6.47
N GLN A 127 -6.39 1.28 7.29
CA GLN A 127 -6.31 1.15 8.75
C GLN A 127 -6.77 -0.24 9.18
N LEU A 128 -5.99 -0.88 10.05
CA LEU A 128 -6.32 -2.15 10.70
C LEU A 128 -7.46 -1.99 11.72
N GLY A 129 -8.22 -3.05 11.94
CA GLY A 129 -9.28 -3.11 12.96
C GLY A 129 -10.57 -2.39 12.58
N VAL A 130 -10.75 -2.07 11.31
CA VAL A 130 -12.00 -1.53 10.77
C VAL A 130 -12.82 -2.66 10.16
N ASP A 131 -14.16 -2.58 10.26
CA ASP A 131 -15.06 -3.55 9.63
C ASP A 131 -14.80 -3.64 8.12
N GLY A 132 -14.63 -4.86 7.61
CA GLY A 132 -14.29 -5.09 6.22
C GLY A 132 -12.79 -5.04 5.91
N SER A 133 -11.92 -4.86 6.91
CA SER A 133 -10.45 -4.90 6.72
C SER A 133 -10.00 -6.17 6.00
N PRO A 134 -8.99 -6.07 5.14
CA PRO A 134 -8.48 -7.19 4.34
C PRO A 134 -7.55 -8.11 5.16
N THR A 135 -8.05 -8.62 6.28
CA THR A 135 -7.26 -9.44 7.22
C THR A 135 -6.51 -10.58 6.55
N PRO A 136 -7.10 -11.37 5.62
CA PRO A 136 -6.36 -12.43 4.93
C PRO A 136 -5.17 -11.90 4.13
N LEU A 137 -5.31 -10.74 3.48
CA LEU A 137 -4.21 -10.13 2.71
C LEU A 137 -3.09 -9.65 3.63
N VAL A 138 -3.45 -9.12 4.81
CA VAL A 138 -2.47 -8.68 5.83
C VAL A 138 -1.74 -9.85 6.46
N ALA A 139 -2.44 -10.97 6.73
CA ALA A 139 -1.90 -12.12 7.43
C ALA A 139 -1.06 -13.06 6.55
N GLU A 140 -1.28 -13.04 5.23
CA GLU A 140 -0.71 -14.03 4.32
C GLU A 140 0.01 -13.45 3.11
N ALA A 141 0.27 -12.14 3.08
CA ALA A 141 1.19 -11.54 2.11
C ALA A 141 2.62 -12.10 2.32
N ASP A 142 3.47 -12.06 1.31
CA ASP A 142 4.89 -12.39 1.46
C ASP A 142 5.58 -11.42 2.41
N LEU A 143 5.15 -10.15 2.40
CA LEU A 143 5.62 -9.10 3.31
C LEU A 143 4.46 -8.21 3.74
N THR A 144 4.28 -8.03 5.04
CA THR A 144 3.39 -7.01 5.60
C THR A 144 4.19 -5.90 6.25
N LEU A 145 3.93 -4.67 5.83
CA LEU A 145 4.55 -3.46 6.34
C LEU A 145 3.57 -2.68 7.22
N LEU A 146 3.84 -2.65 8.52
CA LEU A 146 3.13 -1.79 9.45
C LEU A 146 3.67 -0.36 9.30
N VAL A 147 2.89 0.50 8.65
CA VAL A 147 3.24 1.89 8.35
C VAL A 147 2.86 2.78 9.53
N LEU A 148 3.81 3.55 10.03
CA LEU A 148 3.57 4.44 11.15
C LEU A 148 4.45 5.69 11.11
N ARG A 149 4.00 6.76 11.81
CA ARG A 149 4.85 7.93 12.11
C ARG A 149 5.74 7.65 13.31
N SER A 150 6.94 8.24 13.33
CA SER A 150 7.88 8.09 14.46
C SER A 150 7.52 8.96 15.67
N ASN A 151 6.27 8.85 16.18
CA ASN A 151 5.83 9.57 17.37
C ASN A 151 5.15 8.65 18.39
N LEU A 152 5.06 9.09 19.64
CA LEU A 152 4.57 8.27 20.76
C LEU A 152 3.16 7.72 20.51
N ARG A 153 2.25 8.53 19.97
CA ARG A 153 0.88 8.10 19.71
C ARG A 153 0.81 6.97 18.70
N ALA A 154 1.56 7.10 17.60
CA ALA A 154 1.61 6.07 16.57
C ALA A 154 2.25 4.78 17.09
N LEU A 155 3.33 4.87 17.87
CA LEU A 155 3.96 3.71 18.51
C LEU A 155 3.01 3.00 19.49
N ALA A 156 2.31 3.76 20.33
CA ALA A 156 1.34 3.19 21.28
C ALA A 156 0.21 2.43 20.56
N SER A 157 -0.33 3.00 19.47
CA SER A 157 -1.37 2.34 18.68
C SER A 157 -0.84 1.12 17.90
N ALA A 158 0.41 1.16 17.46
CA ALA A 158 1.00 0.09 16.66
C ALA A 158 1.43 -1.12 17.49
N LYS A 159 1.67 -0.96 18.80
CA LYS A 159 2.29 -2.00 19.63
C LYS A 159 1.46 -3.30 19.68
N SER A 160 0.16 -3.22 19.98
CA SER A 160 -0.70 -4.40 20.01
C SER A 160 -0.85 -5.07 18.65
N TRP A 161 -0.85 -4.28 17.57
CA TRP A 161 -0.87 -4.83 16.20
C TRP A 161 0.44 -5.51 15.83
N ALA A 162 1.59 -4.96 16.24
CA ALA A 162 2.89 -5.59 16.04
C ALA A 162 2.97 -6.94 16.74
N GLU A 163 2.47 -7.02 17.97
CA GLU A 163 2.39 -8.27 18.74
C GLU A 163 1.45 -9.29 18.07
N ALA A 164 0.25 -8.87 17.64
CA ALA A 164 -0.71 -9.74 16.97
C ALA A 164 -0.19 -10.27 15.64
N LEU A 165 0.32 -9.39 14.77
CA LEU A 165 0.86 -9.77 13.46
C LEU A 165 2.08 -10.70 13.57
N SER A 166 2.89 -10.54 14.63
CA SER A 166 4.02 -11.45 14.89
C SER A 166 3.58 -12.81 15.38
N ALA A 167 2.50 -12.85 16.18
CA ALA A 167 1.97 -14.11 16.73
C ALA A 167 1.26 -14.95 15.65
N ASP A 168 0.60 -14.29 14.71
CA ASP A 168 -0.18 -14.90 13.63
C ASP A 168 0.66 -15.19 12.36
N ALA A 169 1.97 -14.91 12.40
CA ALA A 169 2.84 -15.08 11.24
C ALA A 169 2.91 -16.55 10.80
N VAL A 170 2.62 -16.79 9.52
CA VAL A 170 2.72 -18.11 8.89
C VAL A 170 4.08 -18.28 8.19
N PRO A 171 4.56 -19.49 7.91
CA PRO A 171 5.79 -19.69 7.14
C PRO A 171 5.74 -18.95 5.80
N GLY A 172 6.82 -18.22 5.47
CA GLY A 172 6.90 -17.43 4.25
C GLY A 172 6.28 -16.03 4.34
N HIS A 173 5.68 -15.66 5.49
CA HIS A 173 5.18 -14.31 5.76
C HIS A 173 6.16 -13.54 6.64
N GLU A 174 6.57 -12.36 6.19
CA GLU A 174 7.37 -11.43 6.98
C GLU A 174 6.57 -10.22 7.42
N VAL A 175 6.76 -9.79 8.67
CA VAL A 175 6.19 -8.55 9.21
C VAL A 175 7.31 -7.59 9.58
N GLN A 176 7.30 -6.42 8.98
CA GLN A 176 8.28 -5.37 9.25
C GLN A 176 7.59 -4.01 9.38
N THR A 177 8.30 -2.98 9.78
CA THR A 177 7.75 -1.63 9.89
C THR A 177 8.32 -0.70 8.82
N LEU A 178 7.47 0.23 8.37
CA LEU A 178 7.84 1.33 7.48
C LEU A 178 7.60 2.65 8.23
N VAL A 179 8.65 3.42 8.48
CA VAL A 179 8.59 4.61 9.33
C VAL A 179 8.47 5.87 8.47
N ILE A 180 7.38 6.62 8.65
CA ILE A 180 7.17 7.92 7.98
C ILE A 180 7.69 9.04 8.88
N GLY A 181 8.67 9.80 8.41
CA GLY A 181 9.28 10.90 9.15
C GLY A 181 10.14 10.41 10.31
N GLU A 182 11.07 9.52 10.07
CA GLU A 182 12.07 9.07 11.04
C GLU A 182 12.75 10.25 11.74
N GLY A 183 13.04 10.12 13.05
CA GLY A 183 13.62 11.17 13.86
C GLY A 183 12.62 12.25 14.31
N ARG A 184 11.30 12.00 14.24
CA ARG A 184 10.26 12.96 14.65
C ARG A 184 9.32 12.42 15.74
N PRO A 185 9.73 12.29 17.00
CA PRO A 185 11.10 12.48 17.49
C PRO A 185 11.95 11.19 17.51
N TYR A 186 11.35 10.00 17.28
CA TYR A 186 12.00 8.70 17.50
C TYR A 186 12.77 8.22 16.27
N SER A 187 13.92 7.59 16.50
CA SER A 187 14.72 6.92 15.48
C SER A 187 14.12 5.57 15.06
N ALA A 188 14.57 5.03 13.93
CA ALA A 188 14.23 3.66 13.52
C ALA A 188 14.58 2.63 14.60
N ALA A 189 15.71 2.80 15.28
CA ALA A 189 16.13 1.91 16.37
C ALA A 189 15.15 1.97 17.57
N ASP A 190 14.64 3.14 17.91
CA ASP A 190 13.63 3.28 18.98
C ASP A 190 12.31 2.64 18.59
N VAL A 191 11.87 2.82 17.33
CA VAL A 191 10.67 2.18 16.78
C VAL A 191 10.82 0.66 16.83
N SER A 192 11.90 0.12 16.30
CA SER A 192 12.16 -1.34 16.30
C SER A 192 12.18 -1.91 17.71
N ARG A 193 12.86 -1.27 18.64
CA ARG A 193 12.94 -1.70 20.06
C ARG A 193 11.55 -1.70 20.72
N THR A 194 10.72 -0.69 20.43
CA THR A 194 9.40 -0.52 21.05
C THR A 194 8.40 -1.53 20.53
N LEU A 195 8.42 -1.79 19.21
CA LEU A 195 7.46 -2.68 18.56
C LEU A 195 7.89 -4.15 18.52
N GLY A 196 9.19 -4.43 18.70
CA GLY A 196 9.74 -5.77 18.52
C GLY A 196 9.82 -6.21 17.06
N LEU A 197 9.57 -5.31 16.12
CA LEU A 197 9.63 -5.56 14.68
C LEU A 197 10.84 -4.85 14.04
N PRO A 198 11.47 -5.43 13.02
CA PRO A 198 12.49 -4.73 12.27
C PRO A 198 11.90 -3.53 11.52
N VAL A 199 12.68 -2.46 11.39
CA VAL A 199 12.35 -1.34 10.51
C VAL A 199 12.98 -1.60 9.14
N LEU A 200 12.15 -1.80 8.13
CA LEU A 200 12.58 -2.03 6.76
C LEU A 200 13.25 -0.78 6.16
N ALA A 201 12.56 0.34 6.29
CA ALA A 201 13.00 1.62 5.73
C ALA A 201 12.30 2.80 6.39
N GLY A 202 12.89 3.99 6.22
CA GLY A 202 12.27 5.27 6.53
C GLY A 202 11.87 6.03 5.26
N VAL A 203 10.65 6.57 5.25
CA VAL A 203 10.17 7.50 4.23
C VAL A 203 10.19 8.91 4.79
N GLY A 204 10.71 9.86 4.03
CA GLY A 204 10.78 11.27 4.42
C GLY A 204 9.39 11.89 4.69
N TRP A 205 9.30 12.76 5.68
CA TRP A 205 8.08 13.53 5.93
C TRP A 205 8.01 14.75 5.00
N ASP A 206 7.20 14.65 3.96
CA ASP A 206 6.93 15.74 3.02
C ASP A 206 5.49 15.67 2.50
N PRO A 207 4.52 16.27 3.22
CA PRO A 207 3.11 16.23 2.86
C PRO A 207 2.85 16.76 1.44
N ARG A 208 3.49 17.86 1.03
CA ARG A 208 3.28 18.43 -0.30
C ARG A 208 3.70 17.53 -1.44
N ARG A 209 4.75 16.73 -1.24
CA ARG A 209 5.17 15.74 -2.24
C ARG A 209 4.35 14.47 -2.17
N ALA A 210 3.84 14.12 -0.99
CA ALA A 210 2.93 13.00 -0.82
C ALA A 210 1.59 13.22 -1.55
N GLU A 211 1.05 14.45 -1.52
CA GLU A 211 -0.16 14.86 -2.24
C GLU A 211 -0.07 14.64 -3.76
N VAL A 212 1.14 14.71 -4.34
CA VAL A 212 1.35 14.40 -5.77
C VAL A 212 0.93 12.97 -6.11
N PHE A 213 1.14 12.04 -5.19
CA PHE A 213 0.76 10.64 -5.38
C PHE A 213 -0.70 10.37 -5.02
N ALA A 214 -1.13 10.75 -3.81
CA ALA A 214 -2.47 10.45 -3.31
C ALA A 214 -3.54 11.32 -3.96
N ASP A 215 -3.32 12.62 -4.05
CA ASP A 215 -4.35 13.59 -4.44
C ASP A 215 -4.22 14.04 -5.89
N GLY A 216 -3.21 13.55 -6.63
CA GLY A 216 -2.93 13.98 -7.98
C GLY A 216 -2.58 15.47 -8.07
N ALA A 217 -2.02 16.04 -6.98
CA ALA A 217 -1.58 17.41 -6.94
C ALA A 217 -0.44 17.69 -7.93
N ASP A 218 -0.31 18.90 -8.38
CA ASP A 218 0.81 19.32 -9.21
C ASP A 218 2.12 19.21 -8.42
N LYS A 219 3.19 18.85 -9.11
CA LYS A 219 4.52 18.79 -8.49
C LYS A 219 4.92 20.19 -7.98
N PRO A 220 5.47 20.28 -6.74
CA PRO A 220 5.83 21.57 -6.14
C PRO A 220 6.76 22.36 -7.06
N THR A 221 6.37 23.59 -7.40
CA THR A 221 7.15 24.48 -8.27
C THR A 221 8.36 25.05 -7.53
N THR A 222 9.44 25.25 -8.25
CA THR A 222 10.56 26.06 -7.78
C THR A 222 10.29 27.54 -8.07
N ARG A 223 10.79 28.43 -7.21
CA ARG A 223 10.50 29.88 -7.26
C ARG A 223 10.73 30.53 -8.64
N TRP A 224 11.58 29.94 -9.48
CA TRP A 224 12.05 30.49 -10.75
C TRP A 224 12.00 29.48 -11.90
N GLY A 225 11.24 28.39 -11.78
CA GLY A 225 11.27 27.31 -12.77
C GLY A 225 9.88 26.97 -13.32
N GLY A 226 9.82 26.72 -14.61
CA GLY A 226 8.64 26.14 -15.26
C GLY A 226 8.42 24.65 -14.90
N PRO A 227 7.41 23.99 -15.52
CA PRO A 227 7.04 22.60 -15.25
C PRO A 227 8.23 21.62 -15.26
N THR A 228 9.13 21.73 -16.23
CA THR A 228 10.34 20.87 -16.34
C THR A 228 11.31 21.03 -15.15
N ALA A 229 11.37 22.21 -14.53
CA ALA A 229 12.19 22.42 -13.34
C ALA A 229 11.52 21.82 -12.09
N ALA A 230 10.18 21.90 -12.00
CA ALA A 230 9.40 21.24 -10.96
C ALA A 230 9.57 19.72 -11.02
N ASP A 231 9.50 19.13 -12.23
CA ASP A 231 9.74 17.70 -12.45
C ASP A 231 11.13 17.28 -11.96
N ARG A 232 12.17 17.98 -12.40
CA ARG A 232 13.55 17.69 -11.96
C ARG A 232 13.73 17.84 -10.46
N ALA A 233 13.15 18.87 -9.84
CA ALA A 233 13.23 19.08 -8.40
C ALA A 233 12.48 18.01 -7.61
N PHE A 234 11.35 17.54 -8.14
CA PHE A 234 10.61 16.41 -7.56
C PHE A 234 11.43 15.12 -7.64
N GLU A 235 11.97 14.79 -8.82
CA GLU A 235 12.80 13.61 -9.07
C GLU A 235 14.05 13.58 -8.18
N ALA A 236 14.69 14.73 -7.95
CA ALA A 236 15.87 14.86 -7.12
C ALA A 236 15.56 14.98 -5.61
N SER A 237 14.29 14.96 -5.20
CA SER A 237 13.89 15.19 -3.81
C SER A 237 14.30 14.04 -2.89
N GLY A 238 14.58 14.39 -1.62
CA GLY A 238 14.84 13.38 -0.57
C GLY A 238 13.63 12.48 -0.33
N TYR A 239 12.41 13.03 -0.49
CA TYR A 239 11.18 12.27 -0.37
C TYR A 239 11.11 11.15 -1.42
N LEU A 240 11.28 11.48 -2.70
CA LEU A 240 11.19 10.48 -3.76
C LEU A 240 12.33 9.45 -3.69
N ARG A 241 13.53 9.89 -3.29
CA ARG A 241 14.62 8.93 -3.03
C ARG A 241 14.26 7.94 -1.92
N SER A 242 13.64 8.41 -0.83
CA SER A 242 13.21 7.53 0.27
C SER A 242 12.09 6.57 -0.15
N ILE A 243 11.14 7.00 -0.97
CA ILE A 243 10.10 6.12 -1.56
C ILE A 243 10.74 5.03 -2.42
N ARG A 244 11.68 5.38 -3.31
CA ARG A 244 12.38 4.40 -4.15
C ARG A 244 13.18 3.39 -3.32
N ALA A 245 13.89 3.87 -2.31
CA ALA A 245 14.65 3.01 -1.41
C ALA A 245 13.74 2.06 -0.61
N ALA A 246 12.58 2.55 -0.13
CA ALA A 246 11.60 1.73 0.55
C ALA A 246 11.00 0.66 -0.38
N GLY A 247 10.67 1.01 -1.62
CA GLY A 247 10.18 0.05 -2.62
C GLY A 247 11.22 -1.02 -2.97
N GLU A 248 12.47 -0.64 -3.13
CA GLU A 248 13.55 -1.60 -3.39
C GLU A 248 13.79 -2.53 -2.20
N ALA A 249 13.78 -2.01 -0.97
CA ALA A 249 13.93 -2.80 0.24
C ALA A 249 12.75 -3.79 0.39
N ALA A 250 11.50 -3.33 0.18
CA ALA A 250 10.32 -4.18 0.25
C ALA A 250 10.36 -5.33 -0.78
N ARG A 251 10.78 -5.02 -2.01
CA ARG A 251 10.93 -6.04 -3.06
C ARG A 251 11.99 -7.09 -2.70
N LYS A 252 13.11 -6.68 -2.11
CA LYS A 252 14.17 -7.61 -1.66
C LYS A 252 13.70 -8.49 -0.50
N ALA A 253 13.08 -7.88 0.51
CA ALA A 253 12.57 -8.63 1.67
C ALA A 253 11.54 -9.67 1.25
N ALA A 254 10.54 -9.29 0.47
CA ALA A 254 9.52 -10.22 0.00
C ALA A 254 10.05 -11.33 -0.92
N SER A 255 11.15 -11.11 -1.64
CA SER A 255 11.78 -12.17 -2.45
C SER A 255 12.53 -13.18 -1.59
N SER A 256 13.16 -12.75 -0.50
CA SER A 256 13.87 -13.65 0.42
C SER A 256 12.91 -14.52 1.25
N ALA A 257 11.71 -14.02 1.57
CA ALA A 257 10.68 -14.79 2.25
C ALA A 257 10.21 -16.00 1.40
N GLY A 258 10.08 -15.81 0.08
CA GLY A 258 9.65 -16.87 -0.84
C GLY A 258 10.70 -17.94 -1.15
N GLU A 259 12.00 -17.67 -0.91
CA GLU A 259 13.09 -18.65 -1.15
C GLU A 259 13.33 -19.57 0.06
N GLY A 260 12.76 -19.26 1.21
CA GLY A 260 12.92 -20.02 2.47
C GLY A 260 11.79 -21.02 2.76
N SER A 261 10.80 -21.12 1.88
CA SER A 261 9.66 -22.03 1.97
C SER A 261 9.80 -23.16 0.95
#